data_6088b4c5114e56a9a4965bc570a63556
#
_entry.id   6088b4c5114e56a9a4965bc570a63556
#
_cell.length_a   1.000
_cell.length_b   1.000
_cell.length_c   1.000
_cell.angle_alpha   90.00
_cell.angle_beta   90.00
_cell.angle_gamma   90.00
#
_symmetry.space_group_name_H-M   'P 1'
#
loop_
_entity.id
_entity.type
_entity.pdbx_description
1 polymer ?
#
loop_
_entity_poly.entity_id
_entity_poly.type
_entity_poly.pdbx_seq_one_letter_code
_entity_poly.pdbx_strand_id
1 'polypeptide(L)'
;MSKLVILHIDGLSAKTLRQALDDGYMPHLRRLMETEGYELHGYRCGLPSTTPFAQAGIIYGDNSEIPSFRWWDRERGVLVQFGTSSTFKKVADKYFGGCEPLTRDGACIAACYPGEAADDFGIAYQDRSYGRQPRSRSAANVLVPYLANPIHVGDWVWQTAAVFGRTAKDYLVARAEGRHPAAPYVAMDLGEEIFVHHLTRYAVVKAMREGHSPIYAGFYAFDETAHAFGPTDPSALRVLKHVDHTIAKVAAARQGRYELLVLSDHGHIETTAFRASCGKAFGAVLAGLLPGYHVKEAKGDEYGPPEKEATGHVTVTMSGGAAHVYFTDEARRMSHRELTARFPQLSDELAKLPQVAMLMLRDSEEDVFVTARGEVRGQAIKPFLASYDEPDVLYEQLARLNSFRSAGDVVVFSAFVDGKQVNFENQAGGHGSIGGDQLHPFVLARKEWRLDLSGVRGAHELHPVLVDLRDRLASRPRPG
;
A
#
# COMPACT_ATOMS: atom_id res chain seq x y z
N MET A 1 -2.32 -4.94 -33.49
CA MET A 1 -2.78 -4.92 -32.09
C MET A 1 -1.58 -4.68 -31.20
N SER A 2 -1.61 -3.63 -30.39
CA SER A 2 -0.59 -3.36 -29.39
C SER A 2 -0.98 -4.03 -28.06
N LYS A 3 0.02 -4.48 -27.31
CA LYS A 3 -0.14 -5.14 -26.02
C LYS A 3 0.25 -4.17 -24.89
N LEU A 4 -0.28 -4.35 -23.71
CA LEU A 4 -0.03 -3.45 -22.58
C LEU A 4 0.83 -4.13 -21.52
N VAL A 5 1.87 -3.44 -21.04
CA VAL A 5 2.61 -3.77 -19.84
C VAL A 5 2.53 -2.61 -18.85
N ILE A 6 2.15 -2.91 -17.62
CA ILE A 6 2.00 -1.96 -16.51
C ILE A 6 3.03 -2.31 -15.46
N LEU A 7 3.93 -1.37 -15.16
CA LEU A 7 4.87 -1.48 -14.05
C LEU A 7 4.35 -0.63 -12.89
N HIS A 8 4.09 -1.26 -11.78
CA HIS A 8 3.63 -0.64 -10.55
C HIS A 8 4.83 -0.47 -9.60
N ILE A 9 5.07 0.76 -9.16
CA ILE A 9 6.10 1.10 -8.18
C ILE A 9 5.36 1.42 -6.88
N ASP A 10 5.48 0.55 -5.89
CA ASP A 10 4.78 0.66 -4.62
C ASP A 10 5.23 1.87 -3.81
N GLY A 11 4.29 2.58 -3.22
CA GLY A 11 4.52 3.65 -2.26
C GLY A 11 5.13 4.95 -2.81
N LEU A 12 5.30 5.10 -4.12
CA LEU A 12 5.99 6.25 -4.70
C LEU A 12 5.02 7.38 -5.06
N SER A 13 5.08 8.51 -4.34
CA SER A 13 4.26 9.68 -4.66
C SER A 13 4.71 10.39 -5.94
N ALA A 14 3.78 11.09 -6.60
CA ALA A 14 4.10 11.95 -7.75
C ALA A 14 5.17 13.01 -7.43
N LYS A 15 5.18 13.53 -6.21
CA LYS A 15 6.17 14.52 -5.76
C LYS A 15 7.54 13.90 -5.58
N THR A 16 7.64 12.76 -4.90
CA THR A 16 8.90 12.04 -4.72
C THR A 16 9.48 11.56 -6.05
N LEU A 17 8.61 11.14 -7.00
CA LEU A 17 9.06 10.81 -8.35
C LEU A 17 9.67 12.01 -9.06
N ARG A 18 9.05 13.21 -8.99
CA ARG A 18 9.63 14.43 -9.59
C ARG A 18 11.00 14.73 -8.98
N GLN A 19 11.12 14.66 -7.66
CA GLN A 19 12.41 14.82 -6.98
C GLN A 19 13.44 13.80 -7.49
N ALA A 20 13.09 12.52 -7.56
CA ALA A 20 13.98 11.47 -8.04
C ALA A 20 14.44 11.71 -9.50
N LEU A 21 13.54 12.22 -10.35
CA LEU A 21 13.87 12.63 -11.71
C LEU A 21 14.86 13.81 -11.69
N ASP A 22 14.62 14.84 -10.91
CA ASP A 22 15.43 16.06 -10.84
C ASP A 22 16.84 15.78 -10.27
N ASP A 23 16.91 14.91 -9.28
CA ASP A 23 18.16 14.47 -8.65
C ASP A 23 18.91 13.40 -9.48
N GLY A 24 18.37 12.99 -10.65
CA GLY A 24 19.03 12.06 -11.57
C GLY A 24 19.05 10.60 -11.11
N TYR A 25 18.12 10.21 -10.25
CA TYR A 25 17.97 8.80 -9.86
C TYR A 25 17.29 7.95 -10.94
N MET A 26 16.50 8.55 -11.84
CA MET A 26 15.72 7.83 -12.87
C MET A 26 15.99 8.37 -14.29
N PRO A 27 17.22 8.25 -14.81
CA PRO A 27 17.61 8.83 -16.10
C PRO A 27 16.91 8.17 -17.31
N HIS A 28 16.59 6.86 -17.23
CA HIS A 28 15.91 6.18 -18.32
C HIS A 28 14.42 6.59 -18.40
N LEU A 29 13.78 6.76 -17.26
CA LEU A 29 12.40 7.25 -17.18
C LEU A 29 12.32 8.69 -17.70
N ARG A 30 13.24 9.56 -17.29
CA ARG A 30 13.38 10.92 -17.84
C ARG A 30 13.52 10.91 -19.36
N ARG A 31 14.38 10.04 -19.89
CA ARG A 31 14.55 9.89 -21.33
C ARG A 31 13.26 9.46 -22.04
N LEU A 32 12.49 8.52 -21.48
CA LEU A 32 11.19 8.14 -22.05
C LEU A 32 10.23 9.33 -22.10
N MET A 33 10.21 10.17 -21.07
CA MET A 33 9.39 11.39 -21.05
C MET A 33 9.81 12.35 -22.17
N GLU A 34 11.10 12.58 -22.34
CA GLU A 34 11.66 13.53 -23.32
C GLU A 34 11.54 13.03 -24.77
N THR A 35 11.74 11.74 -25.01
CA THR A 35 11.88 11.21 -26.38
C THR A 35 10.64 10.47 -26.89
N GLU A 36 9.79 9.96 -26.01
CA GLU A 36 8.60 9.17 -26.38
C GLU A 36 7.28 9.84 -25.94
N GLY A 37 7.34 11.08 -25.43
CA GLY A 37 6.15 11.87 -25.10
C GLY A 37 5.35 11.31 -23.92
N TYR A 38 6.01 10.74 -22.90
CA TYR A 38 5.37 10.36 -21.67
C TYR A 38 5.10 11.59 -20.78
N GLU A 39 3.91 11.62 -20.18
CA GLU A 39 3.49 12.66 -19.23
C GLU A 39 3.16 12.05 -17.89
N LEU A 40 3.50 12.78 -16.82
CA LEU A 40 3.23 12.41 -15.44
C LEU A 40 1.91 13.03 -14.98
N HIS A 41 0.94 12.20 -14.68
CA HIS A 41 -0.37 12.57 -14.15
C HIS A 41 -0.46 12.12 -12.70
N GLY A 42 -0.75 13.05 -11.77
CA GLY A 42 -1.11 12.70 -10.40
C GLY A 42 -2.58 12.29 -10.31
N TYR A 43 -2.91 11.43 -9.35
CA TYR A 43 -4.28 11.10 -8.99
C TYR A 43 -4.39 10.90 -7.48
N ARG A 44 -5.60 10.73 -6.93
CA ARG A 44 -5.80 10.36 -5.52
C ARG A 44 -6.09 8.87 -5.40
N CYS A 45 -5.39 8.19 -4.47
CA CYS A 45 -5.61 6.75 -4.27
C CYS A 45 -6.87 6.41 -3.45
N GLY A 46 -7.39 7.37 -2.69
CA GLY A 46 -8.47 7.13 -1.74
C GLY A 46 -7.98 6.80 -0.33
N LEU A 47 -8.92 6.45 0.56
CA LEU A 47 -8.65 6.04 1.94
C LEU A 47 -9.17 4.64 2.21
N PRO A 48 -8.32 3.82 2.87
CA PRO A 48 -6.96 4.08 3.32
C PRO A 48 -5.94 4.06 2.16
N SER A 49 -4.87 4.85 2.27
CA SER A 49 -3.77 4.83 1.30
C SER A 49 -2.85 3.63 1.57
N THR A 50 -3.34 2.42 1.30
CA THR A 50 -2.61 1.17 1.54
C THR A 50 -2.58 0.30 0.30
N THR A 51 -1.49 -0.45 0.10
CA THR A 51 -1.29 -1.33 -1.05
C THR A 51 -2.47 -2.28 -1.31
N PRO A 52 -3.02 -3.02 -0.31
CA PRO A 52 -4.14 -3.91 -0.57
C PRO A 52 -5.40 -3.20 -1.04
N PHE A 53 -5.69 -2.01 -0.49
CA PHE A 53 -6.83 -1.20 -0.87
C PHE A 53 -6.68 -0.64 -2.29
N ALA A 54 -5.53 -0.04 -2.55
CA ALA A 54 -5.28 0.60 -3.84
C ALA A 54 -5.14 -0.42 -4.97
N GLN A 55 -4.41 -1.52 -4.78
CA GLN A 55 -4.31 -2.57 -5.79
C GLN A 55 -5.64 -3.28 -6.06
N ALA A 56 -6.49 -3.50 -5.04
CA ALA A 56 -7.84 -4.01 -5.28
C ALA A 56 -8.63 -3.07 -6.21
N GLY A 57 -8.57 -1.77 -5.93
CA GLY A 57 -9.18 -0.74 -6.78
C GLY A 57 -8.64 -0.77 -8.20
N ILE A 58 -7.32 -0.79 -8.39
CA ILE A 58 -6.69 -0.80 -9.72
C ILE A 58 -7.03 -2.07 -10.51
N ILE A 59 -6.99 -3.24 -9.84
CA ILE A 59 -7.15 -4.53 -10.52
C ILE A 59 -8.61 -4.89 -10.76
N TYR A 60 -9.51 -4.61 -9.79
CA TYR A 60 -10.91 -5.07 -9.85
C TYR A 60 -11.94 -3.95 -10.02
N GLY A 61 -11.54 -2.68 -9.89
CA GLY A 61 -12.50 -1.56 -9.88
C GLY A 61 -13.32 -1.49 -8.59
N ASP A 62 -13.01 -2.32 -7.62
CA ASP A 62 -13.62 -2.33 -6.30
C ASP A 62 -12.55 -2.53 -5.21
N ASN A 63 -12.68 -1.81 -4.13
CA ASN A 63 -11.85 -1.93 -2.94
C ASN A 63 -12.68 -1.74 -1.66
N SER A 64 -13.98 -1.92 -1.78
CA SER A 64 -14.90 -1.92 -0.66
C SER A 64 -14.50 -3.00 0.34
N GLU A 65 -14.75 -2.74 1.61
CA GLU A 65 -14.45 -3.66 2.70
C GLU A 65 -12.96 -3.97 2.95
N ILE A 66 -12.03 -3.21 2.33
CA ILE A 66 -10.60 -3.25 2.62
C ILE A 66 -10.22 -2.03 3.46
N PRO A 67 -10.41 -2.03 4.80
CA PRO A 67 -10.32 -0.83 5.61
C PRO A 67 -8.89 -0.47 6.02
N SER A 68 -7.94 -1.41 5.84
CA SER A 68 -6.55 -1.26 6.27
C SER A 68 -5.69 -2.37 5.68
N PHE A 69 -4.39 -2.38 6.00
CA PHE A 69 -3.49 -3.49 5.72
C PHE A 69 -3.81 -4.74 6.58
N ARG A 70 -4.46 -4.53 7.73
CA ARG A 70 -4.95 -5.57 8.65
C ARG A 70 -6.28 -5.15 9.22
N TRP A 71 -7.20 -6.10 9.40
CA TRP A 71 -8.50 -5.83 10.04
C TRP A 71 -9.09 -7.07 10.69
N TRP A 72 -10.01 -6.85 11.61
CA TRP A 72 -10.79 -7.92 12.22
C TRP A 72 -12.01 -8.26 11.35
N ASP A 73 -12.05 -9.49 10.83
CA ASP A 73 -13.24 -10.03 10.14
C ASP A 73 -14.22 -10.56 11.20
N ARG A 74 -15.24 -9.75 11.51
CA ARG A 74 -16.24 -10.09 12.53
C ARG A 74 -17.05 -11.32 12.18
N GLU A 75 -17.34 -11.57 10.91
CA GLU A 75 -18.12 -12.73 10.46
C GLU A 75 -17.39 -14.05 10.74
N ARG A 76 -16.08 -14.03 10.65
CA ARG A 76 -15.21 -15.21 10.84
C ARG A 76 -14.54 -15.25 12.21
N GLY A 77 -14.57 -14.17 12.96
CA GLY A 77 -13.86 -14.05 14.23
C GLY A 77 -12.33 -14.19 14.09
N VAL A 78 -11.75 -13.67 13.00
CA VAL A 78 -10.32 -13.80 12.70
C VAL A 78 -9.70 -12.48 12.29
N LEU A 79 -8.42 -12.33 12.62
CA LEU A 79 -7.59 -11.24 12.09
C LEU A 79 -7.22 -11.55 10.64
N VAL A 80 -7.67 -10.70 9.71
CA VAL A 80 -7.18 -10.68 8.33
C VAL A 80 -5.90 -9.87 8.32
N GLN A 81 -4.82 -10.47 7.86
CA GLN A 81 -3.52 -9.83 7.79
C GLN A 81 -2.89 -10.16 6.43
N PHE A 82 -2.59 -9.12 5.66
CA PHE A 82 -1.82 -9.29 4.45
C PHE A 82 -0.36 -9.64 4.79
N GLY A 83 0.24 -10.48 3.99
CA GLY A 83 1.58 -11.05 4.20
C GLY A 83 1.67 -12.51 3.79
N THR A 84 0.54 -13.15 3.41
CA THR A 84 0.51 -14.49 2.81
C THR A 84 -0.40 -14.50 1.58
N SER A 85 0.02 -15.17 0.52
CA SER A 85 -0.74 -15.28 -0.72
C SER A 85 -2.12 -15.93 -0.54
N SER A 86 -2.26 -16.81 0.44
CA SER A 86 -3.54 -17.43 0.77
C SER A 86 -4.55 -16.41 1.31
N THR A 87 -4.10 -15.40 2.03
CA THR A 87 -4.96 -14.31 2.52
C THR A 87 -5.45 -13.45 1.37
N PHE A 88 -4.58 -13.04 0.46
CA PHE A 88 -4.95 -12.24 -0.71
C PHE A 88 -6.00 -12.94 -1.57
N LYS A 89 -5.79 -14.25 -1.84
CA LYS A 89 -6.76 -15.03 -2.59
C LYS A 89 -8.12 -15.12 -1.88
N LYS A 90 -8.15 -15.40 -0.58
CA LYS A 90 -9.40 -15.47 0.21
C LYS A 90 -10.15 -14.14 0.22
N VAL A 91 -9.43 -13.04 0.27
CA VAL A 91 -10.02 -11.70 0.19
C VAL A 91 -10.59 -11.46 -1.21
N ALA A 92 -9.83 -11.78 -2.27
CA ALA A 92 -10.30 -11.64 -3.64
C ALA A 92 -11.55 -12.50 -3.91
N ASP A 93 -11.54 -13.77 -3.50
CA ASP A 93 -12.68 -14.69 -3.65
C ASP A 93 -13.92 -14.20 -2.88
N LYS A 94 -13.72 -13.54 -1.71
CA LYS A 94 -14.84 -13.05 -0.88
C LYS A 94 -15.46 -11.78 -1.47
N TYR A 95 -14.65 -10.83 -1.95
CA TYR A 95 -15.13 -9.48 -2.25
C TYR A 95 -15.20 -9.17 -3.75
N PHE A 96 -14.39 -9.81 -4.60
CA PHE A 96 -14.22 -9.38 -5.99
C PHE A 96 -14.66 -10.42 -7.03
N GLY A 97 -15.32 -11.50 -6.62
CA GLY A 97 -15.74 -12.60 -7.51
C GLY A 97 -16.71 -12.23 -8.64
N GLY A 98 -17.30 -11.02 -8.61
CA GLY A 98 -18.18 -10.50 -9.66
C GLY A 98 -17.57 -9.40 -10.52
N CYS A 99 -16.33 -8.98 -10.21
CA CYS A 99 -15.66 -7.91 -10.92
C CYS A 99 -14.99 -8.41 -12.21
N GLU A 100 -14.82 -7.53 -13.20
CA GLU A 100 -13.98 -7.79 -14.34
C GLU A 100 -12.55 -7.29 -14.08
N PRO A 101 -11.56 -8.17 -13.87
CA PRO A 101 -10.25 -7.70 -13.52
C PRO A 101 -9.48 -7.14 -14.71
N LEU A 102 -8.65 -6.11 -14.43
CA LEU A 102 -7.76 -5.50 -15.43
C LEU A 102 -6.84 -6.54 -16.10
N THR A 103 -6.41 -7.56 -15.35
CA THR A 103 -5.42 -8.55 -15.74
C THR A 103 -6.01 -9.84 -16.30
N ARG A 104 -7.33 -9.89 -16.55
CA ARG A 104 -7.99 -11.09 -17.10
C ARG A 104 -7.25 -11.64 -18.33
N ASP A 105 -6.99 -12.94 -18.34
CA ASP A 105 -6.29 -13.68 -19.40
C ASP A 105 -4.85 -13.20 -19.70
N GLY A 106 -4.35 -12.22 -18.97
CA GLY A 106 -3.01 -11.66 -19.10
C GLY A 106 -2.00 -12.30 -18.13
N ALA A 107 -1.06 -11.50 -17.62
CA ALA A 107 -0.12 -11.90 -16.58
C ALA A 107 -0.16 -10.93 -15.40
N CYS A 108 -0.15 -11.48 -14.19
CA CYS A 108 -0.11 -10.71 -12.95
C CYS A 108 1.09 -11.17 -12.12
N ILE A 109 2.08 -10.29 -11.95
CA ILE A 109 3.40 -10.64 -11.43
C ILE A 109 3.66 -9.81 -10.18
N ALA A 110 3.99 -10.46 -9.07
CA ALA A 110 4.30 -9.80 -7.80
C ALA A 110 3.23 -8.76 -7.39
N ALA A 111 1.94 -9.11 -7.50
CA ALA A 111 0.83 -8.29 -7.05
C ALA A 111 0.13 -8.93 -5.86
N CYS A 112 -0.58 -8.12 -5.07
CA CYS A 112 -1.40 -8.59 -3.97
C CYS A 112 -2.49 -9.57 -4.44
N TYR A 113 -3.05 -9.32 -5.63
CA TYR A 113 -4.19 -10.07 -6.15
C TYR A 113 -3.89 -10.65 -7.52
N PRO A 114 -4.36 -11.88 -7.81
CA PRO A 114 -4.08 -12.56 -9.09
C PRO A 114 -4.86 -12.00 -10.29
N GLY A 115 -6.00 -11.32 -10.05
CA GLY A 115 -6.80 -10.67 -11.10
C GLY A 115 -7.24 -11.57 -12.24
N GLU A 116 -7.55 -12.84 -11.98
CA GLU A 116 -7.91 -13.87 -12.98
C GLU A 116 -6.91 -13.96 -14.16
N ALA A 117 -5.65 -13.63 -13.91
CA ALA A 117 -4.60 -13.74 -14.91
C ALA A 117 -4.38 -15.21 -15.33
N ALA A 118 -4.08 -15.43 -16.61
CA ALA A 118 -3.72 -16.75 -17.13
C ALA A 118 -2.36 -17.21 -16.59
N ASP A 119 -1.45 -16.26 -16.32
CA ASP A 119 -0.15 -16.47 -15.68
C ASP A 119 -0.04 -15.57 -14.44
N ASP A 120 -0.14 -16.15 -13.24
CA ASP A 120 0.02 -15.45 -11.98
C ASP A 120 1.32 -15.87 -11.29
N PHE A 121 2.21 -14.93 -11.10
CA PHE A 121 3.47 -15.13 -10.42
C PHE A 121 3.57 -14.22 -9.20
N GLY A 122 2.97 -14.67 -8.08
CA GLY A 122 2.97 -13.96 -6.81
C GLY A 122 4.31 -14.10 -6.08
N ILE A 123 5.27 -13.21 -6.31
CA ILE A 123 6.60 -13.28 -5.69
C ILE A 123 6.63 -12.64 -4.30
N ALA A 124 6.05 -11.45 -4.14
CA ALA A 124 6.26 -10.59 -2.98
C ALA A 124 5.69 -11.16 -1.68
N TYR A 125 4.62 -11.94 -1.76
CA TYR A 125 3.90 -12.41 -0.57
C TYR A 125 3.62 -13.92 -0.65
N GLN A 126 4.57 -14.70 -1.15
CA GLN A 126 4.40 -16.16 -1.25
C GLN A 126 4.32 -16.80 0.12
N ASP A 127 3.16 -17.35 0.42
CA ASP A 127 3.04 -18.41 1.41
C ASP A 127 3.55 -19.72 0.79
N ARG A 128 4.39 -20.45 1.52
CA ARG A 128 4.87 -21.80 1.12
C ARG A 128 3.74 -22.79 0.82
N SER A 129 2.51 -22.49 1.27
CA SER A 129 1.31 -23.29 0.97
C SER A 129 0.79 -23.12 -0.46
N TYR A 130 1.11 -22.01 -1.14
CA TYR A 130 0.69 -21.76 -2.53
C TYR A 130 1.39 -22.71 -3.53
N GLY A 131 2.55 -23.22 -3.17
CA GLY A 131 3.29 -24.20 -3.96
C GLY A 131 2.63 -25.59 -4.14
N ARG A 132 1.45 -25.80 -3.58
CA ARG A 132 0.72 -27.08 -3.68
C ARG A 132 -0.52 -27.06 -4.58
N GLN A 133 -0.84 -25.93 -5.20
CA GLN A 133 -1.98 -25.86 -6.12
C GLN A 133 -1.56 -26.04 -7.59
N PRO A 134 -2.41 -26.61 -8.48
CA PRO A 134 -2.04 -26.90 -9.88
C PRO A 134 -1.60 -25.69 -10.71
N ARG A 135 -1.96 -24.45 -10.29
CA ARG A 135 -1.52 -23.20 -10.90
C ARG A 135 -0.08 -22.78 -10.54
N SER A 136 0.56 -23.43 -9.57
CA SER A 136 1.95 -23.19 -9.17
C SER A 136 3.00 -23.60 -10.24
N ARG A 137 2.60 -24.07 -11.39
CA ARG A 137 3.50 -24.28 -12.53
C ARG A 137 4.20 -22.99 -12.96
N SER A 138 3.61 -21.84 -12.69
CA SER A 138 4.14 -20.53 -13.06
C SER A 138 5.42 -20.19 -12.29
N ALA A 139 5.48 -20.40 -10.98
CA ALA A 139 6.69 -20.13 -10.18
C ALA A 139 7.89 -20.98 -10.63
N ALA A 140 7.68 -22.30 -10.84
CA ALA A 140 8.73 -23.18 -11.35
C ALA A 140 9.17 -22.79 -12.77
N ASN A 141 8.23 -22.36 -13.63
CA ASN A 141 8.51 -21.92 -15.00
C ASN A 141 9.34 -20.63 -15.07
N VAL A 142 9.36 -19.84 -14.01
CA VAL A 142 10.19 -18.63 -13.91
C VAL A 142 11.50 -18.93 -13.19
N LEU A 143 11.42 -19.55 -12.01
CA LEU A 143 12.56 -19.76 -11.14
C LEU A 143 13.57 -20.77 -11.73
N VAL A 144 13.10 -21.89 -12.29
CA VAL A 144 14.01 -22.92 -12.84
C VAL A 144 14.83 -22.39 -14.01
N PRO A 145 14.26 -21.76 -15.07
CA PRO A 145 15.05 -21.20 -16.14
C PRO A 145 15.95 -20.03 -15.69
N TYR A 146 15.51 -19.24 -14.70
CA TYR A 146 16.31 -18.17 -14.12
C TYR A 146 17.57 -18.72 -13.45
N LEU A 147 17.44 -19.70 -12.58
CA LEU A 147 18.56 -20.34 -11.86
C LEU A 147 19.42 -21.24 -12.75
N ALA A 148 18.87 -21.80 -13.82
CA ALA A 148 19.62 -22.61 -14.77
C ALA A 148 20.57 -21.76 -15.67
N ASN A 149 20.41 -20.45 -15.72
CA ASN A 149 21.25 -19.57 -16.51
C ASN A 149 22.38 -18.99 -15.65
N PRO A 150 23.68 -19.38 -15.87
CA PRO A 150 24.78 -18.91 -15.06
C PRO A 150 25.04 -17.40 -15.13
N ILE A 151 24.61 -16.75 -16.22
CA ILE A 151 24.71 -15.28 -16.34
C ILE A 151 23.73 -14.61 -15.37
N HIS A 152 22.50 -15.12 -15.28
CA HIS A 152 21.52 -14.59 -14.30
C HIS A 152 21.96 -14.82 -12.85
N VAL A 153 22.49 -16.01 -12.58
CA VAL A 153 23.02 -16.33 -11.23
C VAL A 153 24.24 -15.47 -10.89
N GLY A 154 25.16 -15.28 -11.83
CA GLY A 154 26.33 -14.42 -11.64
C GLY A 154 25.96 -12.96 -11.41
N ASP A 155 25.03 -12.42 -12.19
CA ASP A 155 24.49 -11.07 -12.03
C ASP A 155 23.78 -10.93 -10.66
N TRP A 156 22.97 -11.89 -10.28
CA TRP A 156 22.31 -11.94 -8.98
C TRP A 156 23.32 -11.95 -7.82
N VAL A 157 24.32 -12.83 -7.84
CA VAL A 157 25.37 -12.92 -6.79
C VAL A 157 26.14 -11.62 -6.66
N TRP A 158 26.53 -11.02 -7.79
CA TRP A 158 27.24 -9.75 -7.81
C TRP A 158 26.40 -8.62 -7.22
N GLN A 159 25.16 -8.49 -7.65
CA GLN A 159 24.26 -7.45 -7.16
C GLN A 159 23.90 -7.66 -5.69
N THR A 160 23.71 -8.92 -5.25
CA THR A 160 23.53 -9.27 -3.83
C THR A 160 24.67 -8.75 -2.98
N ALA A 161 25.93 -8.98 -3.39
CA ALA A 161 27.08 -8.51 -2.66
C ALA A 161 27.17 -6.96 -2.63
N ALA A 162 26.85 -6.31 -3.75
CA ALA A 162 26.88 -4.85 -3.86
C ALA A 162 25.76 -4.20 -3.00
N VAL A 163 24.55 -4.73 -3.03
CA VAL A 163 23.41 -4.24 -2.22
C VAL A 163 23.68 -4.50 -0.74
N PHE A 164 24.16 -5.69 -0.37
CA PHE A 164 24.52 -6.00 1.01
C PHE A 164 25.54 -5.00 1.57
N GLY A 165 26.62 -4.73 0.84
CA GLY A 165 27.64 -3.77 1.27
C GLY A 165 27.07 -2.36 1.44
N ARG A 166 26.19 -1.93 0.53
CA ARG A 166 25.53 -0.63 0.57
C ARG A 166 24.53 -0.52 1.73
N THR A 167 23.61 -1.45 1.86
CA THR A 167 22.59 -1.45 2.92
C THR A 167 23.23 -1.54 4.30
N ALA A 168 24.29 -2.33 4.47
CA ALA A 168 25.04 -2.39 5.71
C ALA A 168 25.71 -1.04 6.02
N LYS A 169 26.30 -0.37 5.02
CA LYS A 169 26.84 0.98 5.17
C LYS A 169 25.78 1.99 5.55
N ASP A 170 24.65 2.02 4.83
CA ASP A 170 23.53 2.95 5.09
C ASP A 170 22.94 2.74 6.48
N TYR A 171 22.82 1.48 6.93
CA TYR A 171 22.43 1.14 8.30
C TYR A 171 23.40 1.71 9.35
N LEU A 172 24.70 1.53 9.16
CA LEU A 172 25.71 2.04 10.08
C LEU A 172 25.73 3.57 10.12
N VAL A 173 25.61 4.24 8.96
CA VAL A 173 25.53 5.69 8.86
C VAL A 173 24.27 6.21 9.57
N ALA A 174 23.10 5.62 9.32
CA ALA A 174 21.85 5.99 9.98
C ALA A 174 21.98 5.87 11.51
N ARG A 175 22.60 4.79 12.01
CA ARG A 175 22.89 4.61 13.44
C ARG A 175 23.81 5.68 14.00
N ALA A 176 24.85 6.04 13.27
CA ALA A 176 25.80 7.09 13.69
C ALA A 176 25.14 8.48 13.74
N GLU A 177 24.12 8.72 12.91
CA GLU A 177 23.32 9.95 12.87
C GLU A 177 22.17 9.95 13.89
N GLY A 178 22.08 8.95 14.77
CA GLY A 178 21.02 8.83 15.78
C GLY A 178 19.68 8.34 15.23
N ARG A 179 19.61 7.94 13.96
CA ARG A 179 18.47 7.24 13.37
C ARG A 179 18.57 5.75 13.73
N HIS A 180 17.45 5.09 13.93
CA HIS A 180 17.42 3.70 14.39
C HIS A 180 16.57 2.81 13.48
N PRO A 181 16.98 2.59 12.20
CA PRO A 181 16.28 1.65 11.33
C PRO A 181 16.30 0.25 11.96
N ALA A 182 15.18 -0.45 11.89
CA ALA A 182 15.09 -1.78 12.47
C ALA A 182 15.89 -2.79 11.63
N ALA A 183 16.66 -3.66 12.27
CA ALA A 183 17.44 -4.69 11.57
C ALA A 183 16.59 -5.60 10.64
N PRO A 184 15.33 -5.98 10.97
CA PRO A 184 14.46 -6.70 10.05
C PRO A 184 14.22 -5.99 8.70
N TYR A 185 14.13 -4.65 8.69
CA TYR A 185 13.97 -3.89 7.44
C TYR A 185 15.20 -4.00 6.54
N VAL A 186 16.40 -4.04 7.11
CA VAL A 186 17.62 -4.25 6.34
C VAL A 186 17.61 -5.60 5.63
N ALA A 187 17.13 -6.65 6.28
CA ALA A 187 17.02 -7.98 5.69
C ALA A 187 15.90 -8.05 4.63
N MET A 188 14.80 -7.35 4.84
CA MET A 188 13.68 -7.24 3.88
C MET A 188 14.13 -6.48 2.63
N ASP A 189 14.74 -5.32 2.79
CA ASP A 189 15.30 -4.50 1.70
C ASP A 189 16.27 -5.34 0.84
N LEU A 190 17.17 -6.11 1.46
CA LEU A 190 18.06 -7.01 0.75
C LEU A 190 17.29 -8.08 -0.05
N GLY A 191 16.26 -8.68 0.55
CA GLY A 191 15.44 -9.71 -0.10
C GLY A 191 14.63 -9.16 -1.26
N GLU A 192 13.91 -8.05 -1.03
CA GLU A 192 13.05 -7.39 -2.02
C GLU A 192 13.87 -6.77 -3.16
N GLU A 193 14.92 -6.02 -2.85
CA GLU A 193 15.70 -5.32 -3.85
C GLU A 193 16.46 -6.29 -4.77
N ILE A 194 16.97 -7.40 -4.22
CA ILE A 194 17.83 -8.29 -5.00
C ILE A 194 17.03 -9.42 -5.65
N PHE A 195 16.37 -10.22 -4.82
CA PHE A 195 15.78 -11.46 -5.31
C PHE A 195 14.43 -11.21 -5.99
N VAL A 196 13.53 -10.54 -5.27
CA VAL A 196 12.16 -10.32 -5.75
C VAL A 196 12.17 -9.40 -6.96
N HIS A 197 12.89 -8.27 -6.89
CA HIS A 197 12.97 -7.31 -7.99
C HIS A 197 13.54 -7.94 -9.29
N HIS A 198 14.65 -8.67 -9.18
CA HIS A 198 15.27 -9.31 -10.36
C HIS A 198 14.39 -10.39 -10.96
N LEU A 199 13.77 -11.20 -10.11
CA LEU A 199 12.90 -12.26 -10.55
C LEU A 199 11.62 -11.71 -11.19
N THR A 200 11.05 -10.66 -10.62
CA THR A 200 9.91 -9.91 -11.18
C THR A 200 10.24 -9.37 -12.57
N ARG A 201 11.39 -8.68 -12.71
CA ARG A 201 11.85 -8.19 -14.03
C ARG A 201 12.00 -9.31 -15.05
N TYR A 202 12.60 -10.43 -14.65
CA TYR A 202 12.74 -11.59 -15.52
C TYR A 202 11.38 -12.15 -15.94
N ALA A 203 10.43 -12.28 -15.00
CA ALA A 203 9.08 -12.75 -15.26
C ALA A 203 8.32 -11.83 -16.24
N VAL A 204 8.46 -10.50 -16.08
CA VAL A 204 7.86 -9.52 -17.01
C VAL A 204 8.39 -9.73 -18.43
N VAL A 205 9.70 -9.79 -18.60
CA VAL A 205 10.31 -9.98 -19.94
C VAL A 205 9.94 -11.34 -20.55
N LYS A 206 9.85 -12.39 -19.72
CA LYS A 206 9.38 -13.71 -20.12
C LYS A 206 7.92 -13.64 -20.60
N ALA A 207 7.02 -13.07 -19.80
CA ALA A 207 5.60 -12.90 -20.16
C ALA A 207 5.42 -12.10 -21.45
N MET A 208 6.24 -11.05 -21.68
CA MET A 208 6.25 -10.31 -22.94
C MET A 208 6.68 -11.17 -24.11
N ARG A 209 7.67 -12.06 -23.95
CA ARG A 209 8.11 -12.99 -25.01
C ARG A 209 7.05 -14.04 -25.33
N GLU A 210 6.36 -14.52 -24.33
CA GLU A 210 5.25 -15.48 -24.45
C GLU A 210 3.97 -14.84 -24.99
N GLY A 211 3.93 -13.52 -24.98
CA GLY A 211 2.86 -12.77 -25.63
C GLY A 211 1.64 -12.52 -24.74
N HIS A 212 1.77 -12.59 -23.42
CA HIS A 212 0.69 -12.20 -22.51
C HIS A 212 0.32 -10.72 -22.63
N SER A 213 -0.94 -10.38 -22.42
CA SER A 213 -1.44 -9.00 -22.36
C SER A 213 -2.84 -8.98 -21.74
N PRO A 214 -3.10 -8.06 -20.78
CA PRO A 214 -2.12 -7.14 -20.21
C PRO A 214 -1.12 -7.85 -19.28
N ILE A 215 0.01 -7.20 -19.02
CA ILE A 215 0.96 -7.63 -17.98
C ILE A 215 0.95 -6.56 -16.89
N TYR A 216 0.69 -6.95 -15.64
CA TYR A 216 0.80 -6.10 -14.45
C TYR A 216 1.91 -6.64 -13.55
N ALA A 217 2.83 -5.78 -13.12
CA ALA A 217 3.96 -6.21 -12.30
C ALA A 217 4.29 -5.19 -11.20
N GLY A 218 4.33 -5.64 -9.94
CA GLY A 218 4.63 -4.83 -8.75
C GLY A 218 6.12 -4.84 -8.39
N PHE A 219 6.63 -3.68 -7.94
CA PHE A 219 7.98 -3.47 -7.42
C PHE A 219 7.89 -2.75 -6.09
N TYR A 220 8.25 -3.43 -4.99
CA TYR A 220 7.97 -3.03 -3.61
C TYR A 220 9.18 -2.44 -2.87
N ALA A 221 10.39 -2.59 -3.42
CA ALA A 221 11.62 -2.22 -2.72
C ALA A 221 11.68 -0.74 -2.29
N PHE A 222 11.03 0.18 -3.03
CA PHE A 222 10.97 1.59 -2.63
C PHE A 222 10.12 1.78 -1.38
N ASP A 223 8.92 1.16 -1.34
CA ASP A 223 8.00 1.23 -0.19
C ASP A 223 8.68 0.73 1.10
N GLU A 224 9.25 -0.47 1.04
CA GLU A 224 9.95 -1.08 2.18
C GLU A 224 11.12 -0.21 2.67
N THR A 225 11.90 0.36 1.75
CA THR A 225 13.03 1.21 2.11
C THR A 225 12.55 2.56 2.65
N ALA A 226 11.46 3.12 2.09
CA ALA A 226 10.85 4.35 2.57
C ALA A 226 10.27 4.18 3.99
N HIS A 227 9.71 3.04 4.33
CA HIS A 227 9.31 2.73 5.71
C HIS A 227 10.49 2.77 6.69
N ALA A 228 11.65 2.26 6.27
CA ALA A 228 12.82 2.17 7.13
C ALA A 228 13.54 3.51 7.32
N PHE A 229 13.66 4.32 6.28
CA PHE A 229 14.52 5.50 6.25
C PHE A 229 13.78 6.82 6.02
N GLY A 230 12.57 6.79 5.51
CA GLY A 230 11.80 7.93 5.01
C GLY A 230 11.81 8.01 3.47
N PRO A 231 10.75 8.55 2.85
CA PRO A 231 10.58 8.52 1.39
C PRO A 231 11.56 9.43 0.63
N THR A 232 12.13 10.42 1.29
CA THR A 232 13.09 11.38 0.71
C THR A 232 14.53 11.09 1.09
N ASP A 233 14.77 10.06 1.92
CA ASP A 233 16.11 9.64 2.30
C ASP A 233 16.91 9.16 1.06
N PRO A 234 18.20 9.49 0.94
CA PRO A 234 19.03 9.00 -0.14
C PRO A 234 19.06 7.47 -0.28
N SER A 235 18.80 6.71 0.79
CA SER A 235 18.72 5.24 0.73
C SER A 235 17.48 4.80 -0.05
N ALA A 236 16.31 5.39 0.21
CA ALA A 236 15.07 5.11 -0.52
C ALA A 236 15.17 5.58 -1.99
N LEU A 237 15.68 6.79 -2.22
CA LEU A 237 15.82 7.32 -3.60
C LEU A 237 16.82 6.49 -4.44
N ARG A 238 17.85 5.90 -3.84
CA ARG A 238 18.79 5.04 -4.56
C ARG A 238 18.15 3.75 -5.09
N VAL A 239 17.15 3.21 -4.41
CA VAL A 239 16.40 2.02 -4.88
C VAL A 239 15.74 2.30 -6.23
N LEU A 240 15.30 3.53 -6.46
CA LEU A 240 14.70 3.95 -7.73
C LEU A 240 15.64 3.80 -8.94
N LYS A 241 16.96 3.76 -8.74
CA LYS A 241 17.91 3.44 -9.83
C LYS A 241 17.74 2.01 -10.36
N HIS A 242 17.41 1.06 -9.48
CA HIS A 242 17.14 -0.33 -9.87
C HIS A 242 15.82 -0.45 -10.60
N VAL A 243 14.80 0.29 -10.13
CA VAL A 243 13.50 0.40 -10.80
C VAL A 243 13.67 1.04 -12.20
N ASP A 244 14.44 2.12 -12.30
CA ASP A 244 14.74 2.78 -13.57
C ASP A 244 15.46 1.87 -14.58
N HIS A 245 16.43 1.06 -14.07
CA HIS A 245 17.10 0.06 -14.90
C HIS A 245 16.11 -1.02 -15.40
N THR A 246 15.15 -1.41 -14.56
CA THR A 246 14.08 -2.34 -14.97
C THR A 246 13.19 -1.72 -16.04
N ILE A 247 12.78 -0.47 -15.87
CA ILE A 247 12.03 0.27 -16.89
C ILE A 247 12.79 0.27 -18.23
N ALA A 248 14.10 0.53 -18.21
CA ALA A 248 14.94 0.47 -19.41
C ALA A 248 14.94 -0.91 -20.08
N LYS A 249 15.05 -1.98 -19.30
CA LYS A 249 15.05 -3.36 -19.81
C LYS A 249 13.69 -3.74 -20.40
N VAL A 250 12.60 -3.38 -19.75
CA VAL A 250 11.24 -3.62 -20.24
C VAL A 250 10.98 -2.79 -21.50
N ALA A 251 11.39 -1.51 -21.51
CA ALA A 251 11.28 -0.64 -22.67
C ALA A 251 12.02 -1.21 -23.89
N ALA A 252 13.24 -1.72 -23.70
CA ALA A 252 13.99 -2.39 -24.76
C ALA A 252 13.33 -3.69 -25.24
N ALA A 253 12.66 -4.43 -24.36
CA ALA A 253 11.98 -5.69 -24.70
C ALA A 253 10.64 -5.49 -25.45
N ARG A 254 10.10 -4.27 -25.53
CA ARG A 254 8.81 -3.98 -26.19
C ARG A 254 8.76 -4.38 -27.66
N GLN A 255 9.87 -4.19 -28.39
CA GLN A 255 10.02 -4.56 -29.83
C GLN A 255 8.85 -4.09 -30.72
N GLY A 256 8.27 -2.92 -30.43
CA GLY A 256 7.09 -2.40 -31.13
C GLY A 256 5.78 -3.19 -30.92
N ARG A 257 5.78 -4.18 -30.01
CA ARG A 257 4.60 -5.01 -29.71
C ARG A 257 3.89 -4.60 -28.45
N TYR A 258 4.59 -3.96 -27.50
CA TYR A 258 4.08 -3.58 -26.19
C TYR A 258 4.15 -2.07 -25.99
N GLU A 259 3.10 -1.56 -25.42
CA GLU A 259 3.02 -0.24 -24.83
C GLU A 259 3.31 -0.34 -23.33
N LEU A 260 4.09 0.60 -22.80
CA LEU A 260 4.49 0.65 -21.40
C LEU A 260 3.71 1.74 -20.65
N LEU A 261 3.12 1.39 -19.52
CA LEU A 261 2.57 2.32 -18.55
C LEU A 261 3.29 2.11 -17.22
N VAL A 262 3.62 3.20 -16.52
CA VAL A 262 4.18 3.12 -15.17
C VAL A 262 3.23 3.83 -14.23
N LEU A 263 2.92 3.23 -13.08
CA LEU A 263 2.06 3.83 -12.07
C LEU A 263 2.58 3.52 -10.65
N SER A 264 2.05 4.26 -9.69
CA SER A 264 2.08 3.86 -8.28
C SER A 264 0.64 3.77 -7.74
N ASP A 265 0.47 3.12 -6.62
CA ASP A 265 -0.81 2.87 -5.97
C ASP A 265 -1.12 3.87 -4.85
N HIS A 266 -0.12 4.28 -4.09
CA HIS A 266 -0.13 5.34 -3.08
C HIS A 266 1.23 6.03 -3.02
N GLY A 267 1.39 6.96 -2.10
CA GLY A 267 2.68 7.57 -1.81
C GLY A 267 3.10 7.31 -0.37
N HIS A 268 4.18 7.98 0.05
CA HIS A 268 4.70 8.01 1.41
C HIS A 268 4.85 9.43 1.92
N ILE A 269 4.88 9.55 3.26
CA ILE A 269 5.27 10.77 3.96
C ILE A 269 6.26 10.46 5.07
N GLU A 270 7.00 11.48 5.51
CA GLU A 270 7.87 11.41 6.68
C GLU A 270 7.03 11.20 7.94
N THR A 271 7.49 10.29 8.82
CA THR A 271 6.76 9.97 10.03
C THR A 271 7.65 9.97 11.28
N THR A 272 6.98 10.04 12.44
CA THR A 272 7.59 9.82 13.75
C THR A 272 6.77 8.79 14.51
N ALA A 273 7.43 7.83 15.18
CA ALA A 273 6.73 6.77 15.89
C ALA A 273 5.86 7.32 17.04
N PHE A 274 4.63 6.83 17.16
CA PHE A 274 3.72 7.17 18.26
C PHE A 274 4.38 6.95 19.61
N ARG A 275 5.06 5.80 19.80
CA ARG A 275 5.75 5.47 21.04
C ARG A 275 6.87 6.47 21.37
N ALA A 276 7.56 7.00 20.39
CA ALA A 276 8.62 7.99 20.60
C ALA A 276 8.05 9.34 21.07
N SER A 277 6.91 9.76 20.52
CA SER A 277 6.27 11.04 20.85
C SER A 277 5.34 10.96 22.09
N CYS A 278 4.74 9.79 22.38
CA CYS A 278 3.82 9.57 23.50
C CYS A 278 4.48 8.94 24.74
N GLY A 279 5.67 8.31 24.58
CA GLY A 279 6.33 7.53 25.64
C GLY A 279 5.75 6.13 25.86
N LYS A 280 4.60 5.81 25.27
CA LYS A 280 3.90 4.52 25.39
C LYS A 280 3.43 4.05 24.01
N ALA A 281 3.27 2.74 23.83
CA ALA A 281 2.60 2.17 22.67
C ALA A 281 1.10 2.51 22.70
N PHE A 282 0.46 2.55 21.53
CA PHE A 282 -0.95 2.94 21.43
C PHE A 282 -1.87 1.94 22.16
N GLY A 283 -1.59 0.63 22.04
CA GLY A 283 -2.33 -0.40 22.78
C GLY A 283 -2.21 -0.25 24.31
N ALA A 284 -1.06 0.20 24.81
CA ALA A 284 -0.89 0.49 26.25
C ALA A 284 -1.72 1.70 26.70
N VAL A 285 -1.87 2.71 25.84
CA VAL A 285 -2.76 3.86 26.10
C VAL A 285 -4.22 3.38 26.17
N LEU A 286 -4.65 2.59 25.19
CA LEU A 286 -6.00 2.02 25.15
C LEU A 286 -6.29 1.15 26.37
N ALA A 287 -5.37 0.28 26.78
CA ALA A 287 -5.55 -0.55 27.98
C ALA A 287 -5.75 0.29 29.25
N GLY A 288 -5.08 1.44 29.34
CA GLY A 288 -5.29 2.40 30.44
C GLY A 288 -6.68 3.05 30.44
N LEU A 289 -7.31 3.19 29.26
CA LEU A 289 -8.66 3.76 29.09
C LEU A 289 -9.76 2.69 29.15
N LEU A 290 -9.41 1.42 29.05
CA LEU A 290 -10.32 0.28 29.03
C LEU A 290 -10.01 -0.70 30.19
N PRO A 291 -10.22 -0.30 31.45
CA PRO A 291 -9.92 -1.15 32.58
C PRO A 291 -10.70 -2.48 32.52
N GLY A 292 -10.01 -3.58 32.73
CA GLY A 292 -10.58 -4.93 32.65
C GLY A 292 -10.54 -5.56 31.25
N TYR A 293 -10.19 -4.81 30.20
CA TYR A 293 -10.08 -5.33 28.86
C TYR A 293 -8.66 -5.84 28.55
N HIS A 294 -8.61 -6.98 27.84
CA HIS A 294 -7.38 -7.44 27.22
C HIS A 294 -7.23 -6.74 25.86
N VAL A 295 -6.17 -5.97 25.68
CA VAL A 295 -5.88 -5.21 24.45
C VAL A 295 -4.70 -5.84 23.75
N LYS A 296 -4.91 -6.25 22.48
CA LYS A 296 -3.90 -6.88 21.63
C LYS A 296 -3.63 -6.04 20.38
N GLU A 297 -2.38 -5.68 20.16
CA GLU A 297 -1.93 -5.13 18.88
C GLU A 297 -1.70 -6.25 17.87
N ALA A 298 -2.17 -6.10 16.65
CA ALA A 298 -2.14 -7.14 15.61
C ALA A 298 -0.74 -7.66 15.27
N LYS A 299 0.29 -6.82 15.44
CA LYS A 299 1.72 -7.17 15.31
C LYS A 299 2.53 -6.61 16.47
N GLY A 300 2.03 -6.69 17.66
CA GLY A 300 2.66 -6.07 18.83
C GLY A 300 2.36 -6.80 20.10
N ASP A 301 2.56 -6.06 21.16
CA ASP A 301 2.39 -6.55 22.51
C ASP A 301 0.91 -6.66 22.90
N GLU A 302 0.67 -7.33 24.02
CA GLU A 302 -0.63 -7.45 24.68
C GLU A 302 -0.59 -6.66 26.00
N TYR A 303 -1.73 -6.05 26.37
CA TYR A 303 -1.84 -5.16 27.52
C TYR A 303 -3.12 -5.45 28.30
N GLY A 304 -3.15 -5.07 29.58
CA GLY A 304 -4.28 -5.30 30.47
C GLY A 304 -4.20 -6.64 31.19
N PRO A 305 -5.32 -7.17 31.72
CA PRO A 305 -5.36 -8.45 32.39
C PRO A 305 -5.13 -9.59 31.40
N PRO A 306 -4.70 -10.78 31.88
CA PRO A 306 -4.59 -11.97 31.04
C PRO A 306 -5.89 -12.27 30.28
N GLU A 307 -5.79 -12.80 29.08
CA GLU A 307 -6.94 -13.06 28.19
C GLU A 307 -8.08 -13.83 28.89
N LYS A 308 -7.76 -14.79 29.75
CA LYS A 308 -8.74 -15.61 30.48
C LYS A 308 -9.45 -14.87 31.62
N GLU A 309 -8.90 -13.77 32.10
CA GLU A 309 -9.43 -12.97 33.21
C GLU A 309 -10.05 -11.67 32.73
N ALA A 310 -9.94 -11.36 31.45
CA ALA A 310 -10.45 -10.13 30.87
C ALA A 310 -11.99 -10.14 30.84
N THR A 311 -12.57 -8.96 31.11
CA THR A 311 -14.02 -8.73 30.96
C THR A 311 -14.43 -8.52 29.51
N GLY A 312 -13.46 -8.31 28.63
CA GLY A 312 -13.64 -8.17 27.18
C GLY A 312 -12.32 -8.04 26.43
N HIS A 313 -12.39 -8.16 25.12
CA HIS A 313 -11.22 -8.21 24.24
C HIS A 313 -11.24 -7.09 23.19
N VAL A 314 -10.09 -6.46 23.01
CA VAL A 314 -9.88 -5.43 22.00
C VAL A 314 -8.69 -5.80 21.14
N THR A 315 -8.90 -5.82 19.81
CA THR A 315 -7.80 -5.94 18.85
C THR A 315 -7.58 -4.58 18.18
N VAL A 316 -6.33 -4.16 18.14
CA VAL A 316 -5.90 -2.94 17.46
C VAL A 316 -5.11 -3.31 16.22
N THR A 317 -5.55 -2.81 15.07
CA THR A 317 -4.78 -2.94 13.82
C THR A 317 -4.25 -1.57 13.42
N MET A 318 -3.03 -1.52 12.98
CA MET A 318 -2.33 -0.29 12.61
C MET A 318 -1.86 -0.38 11.17
N SER A 319 -1.86 0.77 10.48
CA SER A 319 -1.29 0.96 9.16
C SER A 319 -0.80 2.40 9.09
N GLY A 320 0.48 2.60 9.32
CA GLY A 320 1.08 3.93 9.35
C GLY A 320 0.40 4.87 10.36
N GLY A 321 -0.17 5.96 9.84
CA GLY A 321 -0.84 6.98 10.65
C GLY A 321 -2.33 6.70 10.91
N ALA A 322 -2.84 5.52 10.61
CA ALA A 322 -4.20 5.11 10.96
C ALA A 322 -4.21 3.87 11.85
N ALA A 323 -5.14 3.83 12.80
CA ALA A 323 -5.38 2.66 13.64
C ALA A 323 -6.89 2.36 13.71
N HIS A 324 -7.22 1.08 13.70
CA HIS A 324 -8.59 0.60 13.88
C HIS A 324 -8.67 -0.17 15.21
N VAL A 325 -9.62 0.20 16.04
CA VAL A 325 -9.90 -0.44 17.32
C VAL A 325 -11.16 -1.29 17.17
N TYR A 326 -11.04 -2.58 17.47
CA TYR A 326 -12.12 -3.56 17.36
C TYR A 326 -12.43 -4.17 18.72
N PHE A 327 -13.68 -4.05 19.17
CA PHE A 327 -14.20 -4.82 20.30
C PHE A 327 -14.60 -6.20 19.77
N THR A 328 -13.71 -7.19 19.95
CA THR A 328 -13.81 -8.47 19.24
C THR A 328 -14.85 -9.42 19.81
N ASP A 329 -15.38 -9.12 20.99
CA ASP A 329 -16.53 -9.84 21.58
C ASP A 329 -17.87 -9.43 20.95
N GLU A 330 -17.89 -8.33 20.19
CA GLU A 330 -19.09 -7.82 19.55
C GLU A 330 -19.23 -8.40 18.13
N ALA A 331 -20.42 -8.96 17.86
CA ALA A 331 -20.73 -9.57 16.57
C ALA A 331 -20.85 -8.57 15.42
N ARG A 332 -21.07 -7.29 15.73
CA ARG A 332 -21.17 -6.17 14.78
C ARG A 332 -20.37 -4.97 15.25
N ARG A 333 -20.16 -4.03 14.36
CA ARG A 333 -19.56 -2.74 14.68
C ARG A 333 -20.44 -2.01 15.70
N MET A 334 -19.85 -1.56 16.80
CA MET A 334 -20.56 -0.77 17.82
C MET A 334 -20.87 0.62 17.25
N SER A 335 -22.07 1.11 17.53
CA SER A 335 -22.41 2.51 17.25
C SER A 335 -21.70 3.44 18.24
N HIS A 336 -21.52 4.70 17.84
CA HIS A 336 -20.97 5.73 18.72
C HIS A 336 -21.76 5.83 20.04
N ARG A 337 -23.09 5.74 19.97
CA ARG A 337 -23.97 5.78 21.15
C ARG A 337 -23.72 4.61 22.11
N GLU A 338 -23.56 3.41 21.59
CA GLU A 338 -23.26 2.21 22.40
C GLU A 338 -21.86 2.32 23.02
N LEU A 339 -20.88 2.79 22.24
CA LEU A 339 -19.53 2.99 22.70
C LEU A 339 -19.47 4.02 23.84
N THR A 340 -20.13 5.17 23.67
CA THR A 340 -20.19 6.23 24.69
C THR A 340 -20.95 5.80 25.95
N ALA A 341 -22.02 5.02 25.79
CA ALA A 341 -22.74 4.48 26.94
C ALA A 341 -21.88 3.50 27.75
N ARG A 342 -21.03 2.72 27.10
CA ARG A 342 -20.16 1.72 27.74
C ARG A 342 -18.83 2.32 28.22
N PHE A 343 -18.28 3.27 27.48
CA PHE A 343 -16.98 3.92 27.73
C PHE A 343 -17.08 5.45 27.58
N PRO A 344 -17.72 6.16 28.53
CA PRO A 344 -18.05 7.58 28.37
C PRO A 344 -16.88 8.51 28.09
N GLN A 345 -15.67 8.14 28.51
CA GLN A 345 -14.48 8.99 28.40
C GLN A 345 -13.54 8.56 27.25
N LEU A 346 -13.75 7.40 26.62
CA LEU A 346 -12.78 6.81 25.67
C LEU A 346 -12.49 7.74 24.49
N SER A 347 -13.52 8.20 23.82
CA SER A 347 -13.36 9.04 22.62
C SER A 347 -12.73 10.39 22.97
N ASP A 348 -13.18 11.02 24.06
CA ASP A 348 -12.66 12.32 24.48
C ASP A 348 -11.18 12.25 24.91
N GLU A 349 -10.81 11.23 25.70
CA GLU A 349 -9.43 11.06 26.15
C GLU A 349 -8.48 10.71 25.00
N LEU A 350 -8.91 9.88 24.04
CA LEU A 350 -8.13 9.61 22.83
C LEU A 350 -7.97 10.86 21.95
N ALA A 351 -9.03 11.65 21.77
CA ALA A 351 -8.99 12.84 20.93
C ALA A 351 -8.17 14.00 21.55
N LYS A 352 -7.91 13.98 22.87
CA LYS A 352 -7.04 14.95 23.56
C LYS A 352 -5.55 14.65 23.38
N LEU A 353 -5.19 13.44 22.92
CA LEU A 353 -3.78 13.11 22.71
C LEU A 353 -3.20 13.99 21.60
N PRO A 354 -2.06 14.67 21.80
CA PRO A 354 -1.43 15.48 20.75
C PRO A 354 -1.06 14.69 19.49
N GLN A 355 -0.93 13.38 19.61
CA GLN A 355 -0.61 12.45 18.52
C GLN A 355 -1.83 12.07 17.67
N VAL A 356 -3.04 12.43 18.11
CA VAL A 356 -4.31 12.08 17.46
C VAL A 356 -4.89 13.35 16.82
N ALA A 357 -5.19 13.30 15.53
CA ALA A 357 -5.86 14.37 14.81
C ALA A 357 -7.37 14.30 15.02
N MET A 358 -7.93 13.11 14.81
CA MET A 358 -9.36 12.86 14.97
C MET A 358 -9.66 11.38 15.12
N LEU A 359 -10.82 11.09 15.68
CA LEU A 359 -11.46 9.78 15.67
C LEU A 359 -12.62 9.82 14.69
N MET A 360 -12.88 8.70 14.03
CA MET A 360 -14.03 8.49 13.18
C MET A 360 -14.82 7.27 13.69
N LEU A 361 -16.09 7.49 13.96
CA LEU A 361 -17.04 6.52 14.48
C LEU A 361 -18.31 6.55 13.61
N ARG A 362 -19.23 5.65 13.86
CA ARG A 362 -20.52 5.59 13.16
C ARG A 362 -21.68 5.50 14.15
N ASP A 363 -22.72 6.27 13.90
CA ASP A 363 -23.97 6.20 14.66
C ASP A 363 -25.12 5.96 13.69
N SER A 364 -25.54 4.70 13.56
CA SER A 364 -26.46 4.24 12.51
C SER A 364 -25.88 4.53 11.12
N GLU A 365 -26.48 5.41 10.34
CA GLU A 365 -26.02 5.82 9.01
C GLU A 365 -25.20 7.14 9.02
N GLU A 366 -24.97 7.75 10.20
CA GLU A 366 -24.32 9.03 10.32
C GLU A 366 -22.85 8.89 10.74
N ASP A 367 -21.97 9.62 10.04
CA ASP A 367 -20.57 9.72 10.41
C ASP A 367 -20.40 10.62 11.64
N VAL A 368 -19.67 10.15 12.63
CA VAL A 368 -19.33 10.90 13.84
C VAL A 368 -17.83 11.08 13.90
N PHE A 369 -17.39 12.31 14.08
CA PHE A 369 -15.97 12.67 14.22
C PHE A 369 -15.74 13.32 15.57
N VAL A 370 -14.69 12.87 16.28
CA VAL A 370 -14.28 13.46 17.55
C VAL A 370 -12.86 13.99 17.42
N THR A 371 -12.71 15.27 17.72
CA THR A 371 -11.41 15.97 17.69
C THR A 371 -11.13 16.55 19.09
N ALA A 372 -9.94 17.09 19.29
CA ALA A 372 -9.64 17.84 20.53
C ALA A 372 -10.59 19.02 20.80
N ARG A 373 -11.37 19.47 19.77
CA ARG A 373 -12.39 20.54 19.90
C ARG A 373 -13.79 20.02 20.22
N GLY A 374 -13.96 18.70 20.27
CA GLY A 374 -15.22 18.03 20.55
C GLY A 374 -15.76 17.22 19.38
N GLU A 375 -17.00 16.74 19.54
CA GLU A 375 -17.73 15.93 18.56
C GLU A 375 -18.38 16.81 17.50
N VAL A 376 -18.31 16.34 16.25
CA VAL A 376 -19.06 16.89 15.11
C VAL A 376 -19.61 15.76 14.25
N ARG A 377 -20.70 16.01 13.49
CA ARG A 377 -21.39 15.00 12.69
C ARG A 377 -21.45 15.36 11.22
N GLY A 378 -21.30 14.33 10.38
CA GLY A 378 -21.38 14.46 8.94
C GLY A 378 -20.47 15.58 8.43
N GLN A 379 -21.00 16.41 7.54
CA GLN A 379 -20.24 17.49 6.89
C GLN A 379 -19.76 18.62 7.83
N ALA A 380 -20.22 18.67 9.07
CA ALA A 380 -19.72 19.63 10.05
C ALA A 380 -18.25 19.47 10.40
N ILE A 381 -17.59 18.37 9.99
CA ILE A 381 -16.15 18.18 10.07
C ILE A 381 -15.34 19.00 9.05
N LYS A 382 -15.95 19.47 7.96
CA LYS A 382 -15.23 20.14 6.85
C LYS A 382 -14.37 21.35 7.27
N PRO A 383 -14.76 22.20 8.22
CA PRO A 383 -13.88 23.26 8.73
C PRO A 383 -12.57 22.73 9.34
N PHE A 384 -12.59 21.55 9.96
CA PHE A 384 -11.36 20.87 10.44
C PHE A 384 -10.55 20.34 9.25
N LEU A 385 -11.20 19.75 8.28
CA LEU A 385 -10.55 19.20 7.08
C LEU A 385 -9.96 20.27 6.16
N ALA A 386 -10.33 21.54 6.30
CA ALA A 386 -9.78 22.65 5.53
C ALA A 386 -8.27 22.86 5.72
N SER A 387 -7.67 22.27 6.75
CA SER A 387 -6.21 22.23 6.94
C SER A 387 -5.51 21.15 6.10
N TYR A 388 -6.27 20.25 5.46
CA TYR A 388 -5.78 19.22 4.56
C TYR A 388 -6.08 19.58 3.10
N ASP A 389 -5.40 18.90 2.19
CA ASP A 389 -5.61 19.05 0.77
C ASP A 389 -6.96 18.46 0.32
N GLU A 390 -7.66 19.14 -0.59
CA GLU A 390 -8.95 18.75 -1.15
C GLU A 390 -10.00 18.31 -0.09
N PRO A 391 -10.42 19.20 0.84
CA PRO A 391 -11.21 18.83 2.01
C PRO A 391 -12.56 18.19 1.70
N ASP A 392 -13.18 18.53 0.57
CA ASP A 392 -14.45 17.94 0.13
C ASP A 392 -14.24 16.48 -0.31
N VAL A 393 -13.20 16.23 -1.11
CA VAL A 393 -12.83 14.86 -1.54
C VAL A 393 -12.39 14.03 -0.34
N LEU A 394 -11.63 14.64 0.57
CA LEU A 394 -11.21 13.95 1.80
C LEU A 394 -12.42 13.54 2.64
N TYR A 395 -13.44 14.40 2.78
CA TYR A 395 -14.67 14.03 3.47
C TYR A 395 -15.38 12.86 2.80
N GLU A 396 -15.53 12.87 1.47
CA GLU A 396 -16.14 11.74 0.72
C GLU A 396 -15.39 10.42 0.96
N GLN A 397 -14.07 10.47 0.96
CA GLN A 397 -13.22 9.31 1.21
C GLN A 397 -13.34 8.80 2.66
N LEU A 398 -13.41 9.69 3.65
CA LEU A 398 -13.66 9.34 5.05
C LEU A 398 -15.03 8.70 5.22
N ALA A 399 -16.08 9.30 4.66
CA ALA A 399 -17.44 8.75 4.71
C ALA A 399 -17.52 7.36 4.05
N ARG A 400 -16.82 7.18 2.92
CA ARG A 400 -16.72 5.87 2.25
C ARG A 400 -16.01 4.84 3.14
N LEU A 401 -14.84 5.17 3.72
CA LEU A 401 -14.14 4.27 4.64
C LEU A 401 -15.01 3.94 5.85
N ASN A 402 -15.71 4.94 6.40
CA ASN A 402 -16.59 4.74 7.56
C ASN A 402 -17.81 3.87 7.24
N SER A 403 -18.22 3.78 5.97
CA SER A 403 -19.31 2.90 5.54
C SER A 403 -18.95 1.41 5.52
N PHE A 404 -17.65 1.05 5.52
CA PHE A 404 -17.22 -0.35 5.48
C PHE A 404 -17.60 -1.09 6.76
N ARG A 405 -18.20 -2.26 6.62
CA ARG A 405 -18.55 -3.15 7.74
C ARG A 405 -17.29 -3.69 8.43
N SER A 406 -16.22 -3.83 7.66
CA SER A 406 -14.90 -4.26 8.11
C SER A 406 -14.11 -3.17 8.87
N ALA A 407 -14.53 -1.90 8.83
CA ALA A 407 -13.88 -0.84 9.60
C ALA A 407 -13.97 -1.06 11.12
N GLY A 408 -13.04 -0.47 11.87
CA GLY A 408 -13.01 -0.53 13.33
C GLY A 408 -14.23 0.11 13.98
N ASP A 409 -14.52 -0.25 15.22
CA ASP A 409 -15.52 0.43 16.05
C ASP A 409 -15.12 1.90 16.24
N VAL A 410 -13.81 2.13 16.40
CA VAL A 410 -13.18 3.44 16.35
C VAL A 410 -12.05 3.40 15.32
N VAL A 411 -12.04 4.36 14.40
CA VAL A 411 -10.91 4.60 13.49
C VAL A 411 -10.18 5.85 13.96
N VAL A 412 -8.89 5.72 14.23
CA VAL A 412 -8.05 6.79 14.78
C VAL A 412 -7.11 7.27 13.69
N PHE A 413 -7.14 8.56 13.38
CA PHE A 413 -6.19 9.21 12.48
C PHE A 413 -5.20 10.03 13.28
N SER A 414 -3.93 9.85 12.99
CA SER A 414 -2.84 10.53 13.68
C SER A 414 -2.66 11.97 13.23
N ALA A 415 -2.09 12.77 14.12
CA ALA A 415 -1.76 14.17 13.88
C ALA A 415 -0.39 14.33 13.20
N PHE A 416 -0.18 15.51 12.61
CA PHE A 416 1.15 15.99 12.26
C PHE A 416 1.76 16.70 13.47
N VAL A 417 2.96 16.28 13.86
CA VAL A 417 3.76 16.87 14.94
C VAL A 417 5.13 17.21 14.37
N ASP A 418 5.57 18.45 14.54
CA ASP A 418 6.86 18.96 14.01
C ASP A 418 7.06 18.68 12.50
N GLY A 419 5.99 18.80 11.72
CA GLY A 419 5.99 18.60 10.27
C GLY A 419 6.01 17.14 9.80
N LYS A 420 6.02 16.17 10.73
CA LYS A 420 5.92 14.74 10.43
C LYS A 420 4.61 14.17 10.95
N GLN A 421 4.02 13.23 10.20
CA GLN A 421 2.85 12.52 10.70
C GLN A 421 3.25 11.51 11.79
N VAL A 422 2.46 11.39 12.82
CA VAL A 422 2.66 10.34 13.82
C VAL A 422 2.30 8.99 13.20
N ASN A 423 3.15 7.99 13.40
CA ASN A 423 2.97 6.64 12.90
C ASN A 423 2.75 5.70 14.08
N PHE A 424 1.66 4.95 14.05
CA PHE A 424 1.36 3.96 15.11
C PHE A 424 2.32 2.76 15.05
N GLU A 425 2.95 2.52 13.91
CA GLU A 425 4.05 1.57 13.75
C GLU A 425 5.40 2.28 13.94
N ASN A 426 6.47 1.54 14.20
CA ASN A 426 7.80 2.13 14.42
C ASN A 426 8.55 2.27 13.09
N GLN A 427 8.17 3.25 12.28
CA GLN A 427 8.69 3.48 10.94
C GLN A 427 9.08 4.95 10.75
N ALA A 428 10.05 5.22 9.88
CA ALA A 428 10.52 6.57 9.53
C ALA A 428 9.70 7.21 8.39
N GLY A 429 9.13 6.40 7.51
CA GLY A 429 8.15 6.78 6.51
C GLY A 429 6.88 5.96 6.67
N GLY A 430 5.74 6.48 6.22
CA GLY A 430 4.48 5.78 6.34
C GLY A 430 3.40 6.28 5.40
N HIS A 431 2.31 5.54 5.38
CA HIS A 431 1.10 5.80 4.61
C HIS A 431 -0.11 5.18 5.34
N GLY A 432 -1.31 5.21 4.75
CA GLY A 432 -2.52 4.59 5.33
C GLY A 432 -3.47 5.57 6.02
N SER A 433 -3.08 6.85 6.13
CA SER A 433 -3.81 7.88 6.87
C SER A 433 -4.21 9.06 5.99
N ILE A 434 -4.67 10.14 6.61
CA ILE A 434 -5.10 11.38 5.94
C ILE A 434 -3.93 12.35 5.76
N GLY A 435 -3.98 13.11 4.66
CA GLY A 435 -3.09 14.23 4.39
C GLY A 435 -1.71 13.85 3.82
N GLY A 436 -1.11 14.81 3.14
CA GLY A 436 0.21 14.71 2.55
C GLY A 436 0.33 13.82 1.33
N ASP A 437 1.56 13.63 0.87
CA ASP A 437 1.89 12.98 -0.39
C ASP A 437 1.51 11.47 -0.45
N GLN A 438 1.16 10.84 0.68
CA GLN A 438 0.67 9.46 0.73
C GLN A 438 -0.61 9.24 -0.08
N LEU A 439 -1.41 10.31 -0.29
CA LEU A 439 -2.65 10.26 -1.05
C LEU A 439 -2.47 10.54 -2.55
N HIS A 440 -1.26 10.92 -2.98
CA HIS A 440 -0.99 11.43 -4.32
C HIS A 440 0.01 10.56 -5.11
N PRO A 441 -0.40 9.35 -5.52
CA PRO A 441 0.33 8.54 -6.48
C PRO A 441 0.28 9.14 -7.89
N PHE A 442 0.82 8.40 -8.86
CA PHE A 442 0.90 8.85 -10.24
C PHE A 442 0.58 7.76 -11.26
N VAL A 443 0.25 8.22 -12.47
CA VAL A 443 0.28 7.44 -13.71
C VAL A 443 1.21 8.15 -14.69
N LEU A 444 2.19 7.44 -15.22
CA LEU A 444 3.04 7.91 -16.31
C LEU A 444 2.62 7.20 -17.60
N ALA A 445 2.10 7.96 -18.52
CA ALA A 445 1.48 7.47 -19.73
C ALA A 445 1.86 8.33 -20.95
N ARG A 446 1.76 7.78 -22.16
CA ARG A 446 1.98 8.57 -23.38
C ARG A 446 0.87 9.60 -23.54
N LYS A 447 1.23 10.84 -23.83
CA LYS A 447 0.31 11.95 -24.13
C LYS A 447 -0.74 11.60 -25.20
N GLU A 448 -0.33 10.84 -26.22
CA GLU A 448 -1.20 10.43 -27.32
C GLU A 448 -2.35 9.50 -26.90
N TRP A 449 -2.27 8.89 -25.69
CA TRP A 449 -3.36 8.05 -25.18
C TRP A 449 -4.50 8.87 -24.59
N ARG A 450 -4.27 10.14 -24.30
CA ARG A 450 -5.27 11.10 -23.81
C ARG A 450 -6.05 10.54 -22.62
N LEU A 451 -5.32 10.06 -21.62
CA LEU A 451 -5.95 9.59 -20.38
C LEU A 451 -6.57 10.78 -19.65
N ASP A 452 -7.84 10.65 -19.30
CA ASP A 452 -8.50 11.62 -18.42
C ASP A 452 -8.52 11.06 -16.99
N LEU A 453 -7.70 11.66 -16.13
CA LEU A 453 -7.62 11.33 -14.71
C LEU A 453 -8.22 12.43 -13.83
N SER A 454 -8.84 13.47 -14.40
CA SER A 454 -9.36 14.62 -13.67
C SER A 454 -10.47 14.27 -12.68
N GLY A 455 -11.22 13.18 -12.96
CA GLY A 455 -12.26 12.66 -12.08
C GLY A 455 -11.82 11.54 -11.13
N VAL A 456 -10.56 11.11 -11.20
CA VAL A 456 -10.07 9.97 -10.39
C VAL A 456 -9.75 10.42 -8.97
N ARG A 457 -10.63 10.07 -8.03
CA ARG A 457 -10.53 10.39 -6.61
C ARG A 457 -10.31 9.16 -5.73
N GLY A 458 -10.11 8.00 -6.37
CA GLY A 458 -9.84 6.74 -5.72
C GLY A 458 -9.27 5.72 -6.71
N ALA A 459 -8.46 4.80 -6.21
CA ALA A 459 -7.81 3.79 -7.05
C ALA A 459 -8.83 2.92 -7.84
N HIS A 460 -10.04 2.74 -7.33
CA HIS A 460 -11.12 2.01 -8.01
C HIS A 460 -11.65 2.75 -9.24
N GLU A 461 -11.54 4.08 -9.27
CA GLU A 461 -11.94 4.90 -10.43
C GLU A 461 -10.85 4.94 -11.51
N LEU A 462 -9.61 4.60 -11.16
CA LEU A 462 -8.53 4.41 -12.15
C LEU A 462 -8.74 3.15 -13.00
N HIS A 463 -9.36 2.11 -12.44
CA HIS A 463 -9.62 0.85 -13.13
C HIS A 463 -10.31 1.00 -14.48
N PRO A 464 -11.48 1.65 -14.61
CA PRO A 464 -12.15 1.78 -15.91
C PRO A 464 -11.30 2.54 -16.92
N VAL A 465 -10.47 3.50 -16.50
CA VAL A 465 -9.55 4.22 -17.39
C VAL A 465 -8.47 3.27 -17.95
N LEU A 466 -7.94 2.38 -17.12
CA LEU A 466 -6.93 1.41 -17.53
C LEU A 466 -7.52 0.29 -18.40
N VAL A 467 -8.74 -0.15 -18.10
CA VAL A 467 -9.48 -1.13 -18.91
C VAL A 467 -9.77 -0.56 -20.31
N ASP A 468 -10.29 0.66 -20.38
CA ASP A 468 -10.51 1.35 -21.68
C ASP A 468 -9.20 1.49 -22.47
N LEU A 469 -8.10 1.89 -21.83
CA LEU A 469 -6.78 1.94 -22.47
C LEU A 469 -6.36 0.57 -23.00
N ARG A 470 -6.46 -0.49 -22.20
CA ARG A 470 -6.17 -1.88 -22.59
C ARG A 470 -6.91 -2.26 -23.85
N ASP A 471 -8.21 -2.02 -23.87
CA ASP A 471 -9.10 -2.44 -24.96
C ASP A 471 -8.87 -1.62 -26.23
N ARG A 472 -8.64 -0.30 -26.10
CA ARG A 472 -8.24 0.56 -27.23
C ARG A 472 -6.92 0.14 -27.85
N LEU A 473 -5.92 -0.25 -27.05
CA LEU A 473 -4.63 -0.72 -27.55
C LEU A 473 -4.77 -2.08 -28.25
N ALA A 474 -5.59 -2.98 -27.71
CA ALA A 474 -5.87 -4.27 -28.30
C ALA A 474 -6.60 -4.18 -29.64
N SER A 475 -7.42 -3.14 -29.86
CA SER A 475 -8.18 -2.94 -31.09
C SER A 475 -7.41 -2.16 -32.20
N ARG A 476 -6.34 -1.43 -31.85
CA ARG A 476 -5.56 -0.65 -32.84
C ARG A 476 -4.80 -1.55 -33.80
N PRO A 477 -4.93 -1.37 -35.12
CA PRO A 477 -4.03 -2.01 -36.08
C PRO A 477 -2.59 -1.54 -35.82
N ARG A 478 -1.62 -2.43 -36.03
CA ARG A 478 -0.21 -2.04 -35.94
C ARG A 478 0.10 -0.98 -36.98
N PRO A 479 0.81 0.09 -36.65
CA PRO A 479 1.44 0.89 -37.68
C PRO A 479 2.38 -0.04 -38.48
N GLY A 480 2.18 -0.10 -39.81
CA GLY A 480 2.95 -0.90 -40.73
C GLY A 480 4.43 -0.51 -40.75
#